data_ebef31e79aae62b46ecdc96cee4ede21
#
_entry.id   ebef31e79aae62b46ecdc96cee4ede21
#
_cell.length_a   1.000
_cell.length_b   1.000
_cell.length_c   1.000
_cell.angle_alpha   90.00
_cell.angle_beta   90.00
_cell.angle_gamma   90.00
#
_symmetry.space_group_name_H-M   'P 1'
#
loop_
_entity.id
_entity.type
_entity.pdbx_description
1 polymer ?
#
loop_
_entity_poly.entity_id
_entity_poly.type
_entity_poly.pdbx_seq_one_letter_code
_entity_poly.pdbx_strand_id
1 'polypeptide(L)'
;MLELFLCTLRRNELDVINLYNSLSGLMQITTGGNMLNFGYWDDKTKNPLQAQCTLSTMFGEFASLQTARTLIDIGSGYSAPALQWISEYNSLKILCMDINLQQLKNACAVKHQRTDHSIALVSLKRSKSNNIFHINATSTILPIKNNSADRVIAFESAQHFKPFFQFIQESYRVLERSGLVVIAMPVITKSSNSLSLPLFVKLGILSLTWASEHHKLEYVKSTVKTHGFQIKDIEYIGSNVYGPLANYYIENRQKLRSIIIREYPKFLETILYKSLLQMKAASHHGFIDYILLKAKKT
;
A
#
# COMPACT_ATOMS: atom_id res chain seq x y z
N MET A 1 13.07 -18.34 9.72
CA MET A 1 14.17 -17.45 9.31
C MET A 1 14.57 -17.66 7.85
N LEU A 2 14.95 -18.88 7.46
CA LEU A 2 15.30 -19.21 6.07
C LEU A 2 14.15 -18.88 5.12
N GLU A 3 12.91 -19.22 5.44
CA GLU A 3 11.72 -18.90 4.65
C GLU A 3 11.52 -17.39 4.45
N LEU A 4 11.64 -16.57 5.49
CA LEU A 4 11.56 -15.10 5.37
C LEU A 4 12.64 -14.55 4.41
N PHE A 5 13.83 -15.08 4.46
CA PHE A 5 14.90 -14.73 3.52
C PHE A 5 14.59 -15.21 2.10
N LEU A 6 14.08 -16.41 1.93
CA LEU A 6 13.67 -16.97 0.63
C LEU A 6 12.50 -16.20 0.03
N CYS A 7 11.52 -15.74 0.84
CA CYS A 7 10.40 -14.89 0.40
C CYS A 7 10.89 -13.61 -0.29
N THR A 8 11.98 -13.02 0.19
CA THR A 8 12.54 -11.79 -0.40
C THR A 8 13.27 -12.01 -1.72
N LEU A 9 13.70 -13.24 -1.99
CA LEU A 9 14.38 -13.62 -3.23
C LEU A 9 13.38 -14.09 -4.30
N ARG A 10 12.46 -14.98 -3.95
CA ARG A 10 11.47 -15.56 -4.88
C ARG A 10 10.37 -14.56 -5.25
N ARG A 11 9.84 -13.87 -4.27
CA ARG A 11 8.80 -12.82 -4.40
C ARG A 11 7.57 -13.28 -5.22
N ASN A 12 7.16 -14.52 -5.06
CA ASN A 12 5.91 -15.01 -5.62
C ASN A 12 4.74 -14.65 -4.69
N GLU A 13 3.51 -14.91 -5.11
CA GLU A 13 2.30 -14.59 -4.35
C GLU A 13 2.28 -15.23 -2.95
N LEU A 14 2.72 -16.49 -2.83
CA LEU A 14 2.81 -17.18 -1.55
C LEU A 14 3.85 -16.53 -0.62
N ASP A 15 4.96 -16.06 -1.18
CA ASP A 15 5.99 -15.34 -0.43
C ASP A 15 5.44 -14.01 0.12
N VAL A 16 4.63 -13.30 -0.65
CA VAL A 16 3.94 -12.07 -0.20
C VAL A 16 2.97 -12.40 0.95
N ILE A 17 2.15 -13.45 0.82
CA ILE A 17 1.25 -13.90 1.89
C ILE A 17 2.02 -14.21 3.18
N ASN A 18 3.09 -15.00 3.08
CA ASN A 18 3.92 -15.41 4.21
C ASN A 18 4.61 -14.21 4.90
N LEU A 19 5.09 -13.24 4.11
CA LEU A 19 5.67 -12.02 4.63
C LEU A 19 4.67 -11.22 5.46
N TYR A 20 3.49 -10.97 4.91
CA TYR A 20 2.45 -10.21 5.61
C TYR A 20 1.92 -10.96 6.83
N ASN A 21 1.74 -12.28 6.76
CA ASN A 21 1.35 -13.09 7.93
C ASN A 21 2.40 -13.02 9.05
N SER A 22 3.68 -12.89 8.70
CA SER A 22 4.77 -12.85 9.68
C SER A 22 5.07 -11.45 10.23
N LEU A 23 4.91 -10.40 9.42
CA LEU A 23 5.40 -9.05 9.71
C LEU A 23 4.32 -7.97 9.84
N SER A 24 3.04 -8.28 9.56
CA SER A 24 1.97 -7.28 9.74
C SER A 24 1.91 -6.73 11.17
N GLY A 25 2.08 -7.57 12.19
CA GLY A 25 2.14 -7.13 13.58
C GLY A 25 3.29 -6.17 13.86
N LEU A 26 4.47 -6.42 13.27
CA LEU A 26 5.61 -5.50 13.35
C LEU A 26 5.28 -4.14 12.72
N MET A 27 4.62 -4.15 11.56
CA MET A 27 4.17 -2.92 10.89
C MET A 27 3.13 -2.18 11.75
N GLN A 28 2.15 -2.89 12.30
CA GLN A 28 1.13 -2.33 13.20
C GLN A 28 1.72 -1.67 14.43
N ILE A 29 2.70 -2.31 15.09
CA ILE A 29 3.43 -1.73 16.24
C ILE A 29 4.14 -0.43 15.80
N THR A 30 4.76 -0.43 14.62
CA THR A 30 5.55 0.69 14.12
C THR A 30 4.68 1.87 13.71
N THR A 31 3.52 1.60 13.11
CA THR A 31 2.64 2.62 12.52
C THR A 31 1.37 2.88 13.32
N GLY A 32 1.09 2.08 14.34
CA GLY A 32 -0.03 2.30 15.26
C GLY A 32 -1.40 1.92 14.72
N GLY A 33 -1.52 1.17 13.61
CA GLY A 33 -2.82 0.82 13.06
C GLY A 33 -2.82 -0.21 11.94
N ASN A 34 -4.02 -0.53 11.45
CA ASN A 34 -4.28 -1.56 10.45
C ASN A 34 -4.23 -1.06 8.99
N MET A 35 -3.93 0.20 8.75
CA MET A 35 -3.87 0.74 7.38
C MET A 35 -2.66 0.25 6.60
N LEU A 36 -1.57 -0.09 7.29
CA LEU A 36 -0.32 -0.64 6.76
C LEU A 36 0.33 0.18 5.62
N ASN A 37 -0.06 1.44 5.44
CA ASN A 37 0.57 2.34 4.50
C ASN A 37 1.62 3.23 5.19
N PHE A 38 2.50 3.87 4.41
CA PHE A 38 3.59 4.71 4.93
C PHE A 38 3.12 6.03 5.53
N GLY A 39 1.93 6.48 5.14
CA GLY A 39 1.37 7.75 5.56
C GLY A 39 1.92 8.96 4.81
N TYR A 40 1.10 10.00 4.73
CA TYR A 40 1.49 11.34 4.27
C TYR A 40 1.63 12.25 5.48
N TRP A 41 2.80 12.87 5.62
CA TRP A 41 3.17 13.71 6.75
C TRP A 41 3.19 15.17 6.34
N ASP A 42 2.31 15.93 6.94
CA ASP A 42 2.26 17.39 6.87
C ASP A 42 2.63 18.03 8.23
N ASP A 43 2.59 19.34 8.32
CA ASP A 43 2.93 20.09 9.54
C ASP A 43 1.99 19.80 10.72
N LYS A 44 0.80 19.22 10.45
CA LYS A 44 -0.21 18.88 11.46
C LYS A 44 -0.10 17.43 11.94
N THR A 45 0.63 16.60 11.22
CA THR A 45 0.74 15.17 11.48
C THR A 45 1.68 14.88 12.65
N LYS A 46 1.16 14.27 13.71
CA LYS A 46 1.90 14.02 14.95
C LYS A 46 2.33 12.56 15.14
N ASN A 47 1.71 11.64 14.43
CA ASN A 47 1.98 10.21 14.57
C ASN A 47 1.64 9.45 13.27
N PRO A 48 2.14 8.21 13.14
CA PRO A 48 1.95 7.44 11.91
C PRO A 48 0.49 7.15 11.57
N LEU A 49 -0.38 6.95 12.55
CA LEU A 49 -1.79 6.69 12.32
C LEU A 49 -2.48 7.88 11.65
N GLN A 50 -2.18 9.10 12.11
CA GLN A 50 -2.66 10.32 11.45
C GLN A 50 -2.12 10.44 10.03
N ALA A 51 -0.82 10.18 9.83
CA ALA A 51 -0.20 10.17 8.51
C ALA A 51 -0.89 9.18 7.57
N GLN A 52 -1.20 7.98 8.05
CA GLN A 52 -1.89 6.94 7.29
C GLN A 52 -3.31 7.36 6.90
N CYS A 53 -4.06 7.95 7.82
CA CYS A 53 -5.39 8.49 7.54
C CYS A 53 -5.31 9.63 6.52
N THR A 54 -4.34 10.54 6.65
CA THR A 54 -4.15 11.65 5.71
C THR A 54 -3.85 11.14 4.30
N LEU A 55 -2.93 10.15 4.17
CA LEU A 55 -2.63 9.56 2.87
C LEU A 55 -3.86 8.87 2.26
N SER A 56 -4.66 8.17 3.08
CA SER A 56 -5.89 7.52 2.63
C SER A 56 -6.92 8.54 2.11
N THR A 57 -7.12 9.65 2.82
CA THR A 57 -8.01 10.74 2.36
C THR A 57 -7.51 11.36 1.05
N MET A 58 -6.22 11.76 0.99
CA MET A 58 -5.63 12.31 -0.24
C MET A 58 -5.76 11.36 -1.43
N PHE A 59 -5.50 10.08 -1.22
CA PHE A 59 -5.62 9.08 -2.27
C PHE A 59 -7.08 8.92 -2.73
N GLY A 60 -8.05 8.94 -1.83
CA GLY A 60 -9.48 8.93 -2.15
C GLY A 60 -9.90 10.14 -2.99
N GLU A 61 -9.43 11.33 -2.66
CA GLU A 61 -9.63 12.56 -3.42
C GLU A 61 -8.96 12.49 -4.79
N PHE A 62 -7.68 12.08 -4.83
CA PHE A 62 -6.94 11.89 -6.07
C PHE A 62 -7.61 10.87 -6.99
N ALA A 63 -8.16 9.77 -6.45
CA ALA A 63 -8.95 8.78 -7.19
C ALA A 63 -10.34 9.28 -7.59
N SER A 64 -10.74 10.47 -7.17
CA SER A 64 -12.07 11.05 -7.40
C SER A 64 -13.20 10.14 -6.92
N LEU A 65 -13.06 9.59 -5.69
CA LEU A 65 -14.01 8.65 -5.12
C LEU A 65 -15.38 9.27 -4.83
N GLN A 66 -15.45 10.60 -4.67
CA GLN A 66 -16.72 11.34 -4.52
C GLN A 66 -17.68 11.17 -5.70
N THR A 67 -17.16 10.83 -6.89
CA THR A 67 -17.97 10.59 -8.09
C THR A 67 -18.07 9.11 -8.46
N ALA A 68 -17.42 8.23 -7.69
CA ALA A 68 -17.40 6.80 -7.94
C ALA A 68 -18.66 6.11 -7.39
N ARG A 69 -19.10 5.05 -8.06
CA ARG A 69 -20.18 4.17 -7.64
C ARG A 69 -19.66 2.78 -7.26
N THR A 70 -18.74 2.25 -8.07
CA THR A 70 -18.18 0.90 -7.89
C THR A 70 -16.66 0.96 -7.95
N LEU A 71 -16.04 0.69 -6.80
CA LEU A 71 -14.60 0.64 -6.60
C LEU A 71 -14.14 -0.80 -6.43
N ILE A 72 -13.10 -1.19 -7.16
CA ILE A 72 -12.33 -2.41 -6.89
C ILE A 72 -11.02 -1.99 -6.23
N ASP A 73 -10.80 -2.39 -4.98
CA ASP A 73 -9.58 -2.18 -4.20
C ASP A 73 -8.73 -3.44 -4.22
N ILE A 74 -7.64 -3.44 -5.00
CA ILE A 74 -6.80 -4.61 -5.24
C ILE A 74 -5.58 -4.59 -4.31
N GLY A 75 -5.44 -5.67 -3.50
CA GLY A 75 -4.48 -5.73 -2.41
C GLY A 75 -4.96 -4.93 -1.20
N SER A 76 -6.25 -5.08 -0.86
CA SER A 76 -6.92 -4.29 0.19
C SER A 76 -6.45 -4.62 1.62
N GLY A 77 -5.72 -5.71 1.82
CA GLY A 77 -5.20 -6.14 3.12
C GLY A 77 -6.30 -6.26 4.17
N TYR A 78 -6.15 -5.53 5.28
CA TYR A 78 -7.16 -5.42 6.35
C TYR A 78 -8.35 -4.52 5.99
N SER A 79 -8.41 -3.97 4.78
CA SER A 79 -9.46 -3.08 4.26
C SER A 79 -9.72 -1.83 5.11
N ALA A 80 -8.74 -1.40 5.91
CA ALA A 80 -8.89 -0.23 6.77
C ALA A 80 -9.09 1.08 5.96
N PRO A 81 -8.37 1.35 4.86
CA PRO A 81 -8.66 2.48 3.98
C PRO A 81 -10.06 2.40 3.37
N ALA A 82 -10.52 1.22 2.96
CA ALA A 82 -11.87 1.03 2.41
C ALA A 82 -12.97 1.37 3.43
N LEU A 83 -12.76 1.04 4.72
CA LEU A 83 -13.68 1.44 5.80
C LEU A 83 -13.71 2.96 5.98
N GLN A 84 -12.59 3.65 5.83
CA GLN A 84 -12.54 5.11 5.85
C GLN A 84 -13.31 5.69 4.65
N TRP A 85 -13.02 5.26 3.43
CA TRP A 85 -13.68 5.76 2.22
C TRP A 85 -15.20 5.54 2.22
N ILE A 86 -15.69 4.39 2.70
CA ILE A 86 -17.13 4.16 2.76
C ILE A 86 -17.84 5.08 3.76
N SER A 87 -17.13 5.57 4.77
CA SER A 87 -17.66 6.53 5.72
C SER A 87 -17.70 7.98 5.17
N GLU A 88 -16.78 8.27 4.24
CA GLU A 88 -16.65 9.57 3.58
C GLU A 88 -17.56 9.67 2.33
N TYR A 89 -17.69 8.58 1.57
CA TYR A 89 -18.39 8.53 0.27
C TYR A 89 -19.61 7.60 0.33
N ASN A 90 -20.78 8.14 0.71
CA ASN A 90 -22.00 7.38 1.03
C ASN A 90 -22.58 6.50 -0.11
N SER A 91 -22.33 6.85 -1.37
CA SER A 91 -22.85 6.12 -2.55
C SER A 91 -21.91 5.02 -3.05
N LEU A 92 -20.70 4.94 -2.49
CA LEU A 92 -19.66 4.05 -2.95
C LEU A 92 -19.95 2.60 -2.55
N LYS A 93 -19.72 1.66 -3.50
CA LYS A 93 -19.64 0.22 -3.25
C LYS A 93 -18.20 -0.20 -3.47
N ILE A 94 -17.61 -0.91 -2.52
CA ILE A 94 -16.20 -1.32 -2.57
C ILE A 94 -16.09 -2.84 -2.59
N LEU A 95 -15.41 -3.36 -3.60
CA LEU A 95 -14.96 -4.75 -3.67
C LEU A 95 -13.49 -4.79 -3.23
N CYS A 96 -13.26 -5.17 -1.99
CA CYS A 96 -11.93 -5.38 -1.42
C CYS A 96 -11.40 -6.73 -1.86
N MET A 97 -10.33 -6.73 -2.63
CA MET A 97 -9.71 -7.96 -3.14
C MET A 97 -8.30 -8.11 -2.59
N ASP A 98 -7.99 -9.29 -2.07
CA ASP A 98 -6.66 -9.61 -1.59
C ASP A 98 -6.34 -11.09 -1.79
N ILE A 99 -5.07 -11.39 -2.02
CA ILE A 99 -4.58 -12.75 -2.11
C ILE A 99 -4.46 -13.41 -0.73
N ASN A 100 -4.30 -12.62 0.33
CA ASN A 100 -4.17 -13.07 1.70
C ASN A 100 -5.56 -13.26 2.36
N LEU A 101 -6.08 -14.47 2.27
CA LEU A 101 -7.37 -14.83 2.88
C LEU A 101 -7.44 -14.52 4.38
N GLN A 102 -6.32 -14.64 5.11
CA GLN A 102 -6.32 -14.38 6.56
C GLN A 102 -6.54 -12.89 6.87
N GLN A 103 -5.93 -11.99 6.08
CA GLN A 103 -6.18 -10.55 6.22
C GLN A 103 -7.65 -10.21 5.91
N LEU A 104 -8.24 -10.78 4.86
CA LEU A 104 -9.66 -10.58 4.55
C LEU A 104 -10.58 -11.12 5.65
N LYS A 105 -10.29 -12.28 6.24
CA LYS A 105 -11.05 -12.80 7.39
C LYS A 105 -10.99 -11.85 8.57
N ASN A 106 -9.82 -11.30 8.87
CA ASN A 106 -9.64 -10.31 9.93
C ASN A 106 -10.41 -9.01 9.62
N ALA A 107 -10.39 -8.53 8.37
CA ALA A 107 -11.19 -7.38 7.93
C ALA A 107 -12.70 -7.60 8.14
N CYS A 108 -13.21 -8.79 7.81
CA CYS A 108 -14.61 -9.16 8.06
C CYS A 108 -14.94 -9.22 9.56
N ALA A 109 -14.02 -9.72 10.40
CA ALA A 109 -14.23 -9.82 11.84
C ALA A 109 -14.35 -8.44 12.50
N VAL A 110 -13.53 -7.47 12.12
CA VAL A 110 -13.60 -6.07 12.58
C VAL A 110 -14.96 -5.44 12.26
N LYS A 111 -15.57 -5.81 11.14
CA LYS A 111 -16.93 -5.38 10.76
C LYS A 111 -17.99 -5.82 11.77
N HIS A 112 -17.79 -6.92 12.49
CA HIS A 112 -18.79 -7.54 13.39
C HIS A 112 -18.52 -7.27 14.88
N GLN A 113 -17.30 -6.87 15.27
CA GLN A 113 -16.99 -6.57 16.68
C GLN A 113 -17.47 -5.16 17.04
N ARG A 114 -18.63 -5.10 17.70
CA ARG A 114 -19.05 -3.96 18.53
C ARG A 114 -18.31 -4.06 19.87
N THR A 115 -17.64 -2.96 20.24
CA THR A 115 -17.19 -2.66 21.61
C THR A 115 -16.09 -3.54 22.19
N ASP A 116 -14.83 -3.07 22.14
CA ASP A 116 -14.03 -2.92 23.35
C ASP A 116 -12.91 -1.87 23.17
N HIS A 117 -12.72 -1.12 24.24
CA HIS A 117 -11.90 0.08 24.32
C HIS A 117 -10.42 -0.25 24.32
N SER A 118 -9.71 -0.22 23.18
CA SER A 118 -8.24 -0.07 23.24
C SER A 118 -7.51 0.22 21.93
N ILE A 119 -8.21 0.40 20.79
CA ILE A 119 -7.57 0.95 19.59
C ILE A 119 -8.44 2.13 19.17
N ALA A 120 -7.85 3.34 19.13
CA ALA A 120 -8.50 4.55 18.66
C ALA A 120 -8.80 4.40 17.16
N LEU A 121 -9.81 3.61 16.84
CA LEU A 121 -10.50 3.70 15.58
C LEU A 121 -11.15 5.09 15.57
N VAL A 122 -10.80 5.89 14.58
CA VAL A 122 -11.59 7.04 14.14
C VAL A 122 -13.05 6.66 14.34
N SER A 123 -13.81 7.44 15.12
CA SER A 123 -15.21 7.16 15.45
C SER A 123 -16.01 7.00 14.16
N LEU A 124 -16.07 5.78 13.67
CA LEU A 124 -16.87 5.44 12.49
C LEU A 124 -18.34 5.59 12.93
N LYS A 125 -18.92 6.74 12.61
CA LYS A 125 -20.37 6.90 12.60
C LYS A 125 -20.94 5.68 11.91
N ARG A 126 -21.99 5.06 12.46
CA ARG A 126 -22.75 3.90 11.95
C ARG A 126 -22.68 3.81 10.41
N SER A 127 -21.59 3.23 9.91
CA SER A 127 -21.33 3.12 8.47
C SER A 127 -22.27 2.06 7.91
N LYS A 128 -22.76 2.30 6.71
CA LYS A 128 -23.53 1.37 5.87
C LYS A 128 -22.60 0.22 5.46
N SER A 129 -22.25 -0.65 6.43
CA SER A 129 -21.33 -1.79 6.26
C SER A 129 -21.74 -2.77 5.15
N ASN A 130 -22.93 -2.58 4.58
CA ASN A 130 -23.47 -3.42 3.50
C ASN A 130 -22.87 -3.15 2.11
N ASN A 131 -22.04 -2.12 1.95
CA ASN A 131 -21.46 -1.75 0.67
C ASN A 131 -19.97 -2.15 0.52
N ILE A 132 -19.41 -2.92 1.46
CA ILE A 132 -18.07 -3.51 1.35
C ILE A 132 -18.19 -5.02 1.18
N PHE A 133 -17.57 -5.54 0.13
CA PHE A 133 -17.52 -6.95 -0.20
C PHE A 133 -16.07 -7.40 -0.22
N HIS A 134 -15.78 -8.63 0.21
CA HIS A 134 -14.43 -9.17 0.26
C HIS A 134 -14.31 -10.37 -0.67
N ILE A 135 -13.30 -10.40 -1.52
CA ILE A 135 -13.03 -11.46 -2.49
C ILE A 135 -11.57 -11.88 -2.37
N ASN A 136 -11.33 -13.18 -2.13
CA ASN A 136 -9.97 -13.71 -2.17
C ASN A 136 -9.60 -14.05 -3.61
N ALA A 137 -8.72 -13.24 -4.21
CA ALA A 137 -8.27 -13.40 -5.59
C ALA A 137 -6.90 -12.76 -5.83
N THR A 138 -6.22 -13.18 -6.88
CA THR A 138 -4.99 -12.57 -7.38
C THR A 138 -5.27 -11.30 -8.17
N SER A 139 -4.31 -10.38 -8.18
CA SER A 139 -4.36 -9.14 -8.98
C SER A 139 -4.28 -9.37 -10.50
N THR A 140 -3.83 -10.56 -10.92
CA THR A 140 -3.55 -10.89 -12.32
C THR A 140 -4.70 -11.62 -13.02
N ILE A 141 -5.71 -12.09 -12.27
CA ILE A 141 -6.94 -12.72 -12.78
C ILE A 141 -8.09 -12.29 -11.89
N LEU A 142 -8.81 -11.25 -12.29
CA LEU A 142 -9.92 -10.71 -11.49
C LEU A 142 -11.22 -11.47 -11.79
N PRO A 143 -11.89 -12.06 -10.79
CA PRO A 143 -13.17 -12.74 -10.98
C PRO A 143 -14.33 -11.74 -11.13
N ILE A 144 -14.14 -10.73 -11.95
CA ILE A 144 -15.02 -9.59 -12.15
C ILE A 144 -15.39 -9.49 -13.63
N LYS A 145 -16.64 -9.16 -13.90
CA LYS A 145 -17.17 -8.96 -15.25
C LYS A 145 -16.46 -7.78 -15.96
N ASN A 146 -16.31 -7.89 -17.28
CA ASN A 146 -15.80 -6.80 -18.10
C ASN A 146 -16.68 -5.54 -17.96
N ASN A 147 -16.07 -4.36 -17.97
CA ASN A 147 -16.77 -3.08 -18.00
C ASN A 147 -17.82 -2.92 -16.89
N SER A 148 -17.47 -3.23 -15.64
CA SER A 148 -18.40 -3.27 -14.50
C SER A 148 -17.98 -2.42 -13.30
N ALA A 149 -16.84 -1.75 -13.37
CA ALA A 149 -16.37 -0.86 -12.32
C ALA A 149 -15.95 0.51 -12.91
N ASP A 150 -16.19 1.56 -12.17
CA ASP A 150 -15.74 2.90 -12.58
C ASP A 150 -14.40 3.29 -11.95
N ARG A 151 -13.95 2.56 -10.92
CA ARG A 151 -12.62 2.72 -10.29
C ARG A 151 -11.97 1.38 -10.02
N VAL A 152 -10.70 1.29 -10.35
CA VAL A 152 -9.79 0.25 -9.89
C VAL A 152 -8.64 0.94 -9.19
N ILE A 153 -8.35 0.54 -7.97
CA ILE A 153 -7.22 1.10 -7.22
C ILE A 153 -6.27 0.01 -6.75
N ALA A 154 -5.01 0.41 -6.58
CA ALA A 154 -3.98 -0.35 -5.87
C ALA A 154 -3.27 0.61 -4.92
N PHE A 155 -3.67 0.57 -3.65
CA PHE A 155 -3.17 1.45 -2.61
C PHE A 155 -2.08 0.75 -1.81
N GLU A 156 -0.81 1.06 -2.11
CA GLU A 156 0.39 0.41 -1.57
C GLU A 156 0.41 -1.12 -1.74
N SER A 157 -0.09 -1.60 -2.86
CA SER A 157 -0.14 -3.03 -3.17
C SER A 157 0.50 -3.38 -4.51
N ALA A 158 0.46 -2.46 -5.50
CA ALA A 158 0.91 -2.72 -6.86
C ALA A 158 2.40 -3.09 -6.98
N GLN A 159 3.24 -2.69 -6.02
CA GLN A 159 4.64 -3.07 -5.94
C GLN A 159 4.83 -4.59 -5.69
N HIS A 160 3.78 -5.31 -5.30
CA HIS A 160 3.80 -6.76 -5.10
C HIS A 160 3.23 -7.55 -6.27
N PHE A 161 2.62 -6.89 -7.25
CA PHE A 161 1.91 -7.57 -8.34
C PHE A 161 2.88 -8.06 -9.40
N LYS A 162 2.84 -9.36 -9.66
CA LYS A 162 3.76 -10.03 -10.58
C LYS A 162 3.01 -11.01 -11.49
N PRO A 163 3.03 -10.76 -12.80
CA PRO A 163 3.63 -9.62 -13.48
C PRO A 163 2.74 -8.36 -13.43
N PHE A 164 3.34 -7.19 -13.26
CA PHE A 164 2.63 -5.91 -13.14
C PHE A 164 1.75 -5.59 -14.37
N PHE A 165 2.18 -5.94 -15.58
CA PHE A 165 1.40 -5.68 -16.78
C PHE A 165 0.06 -6.42 -16.81
N GLN A 166 -0.04 -7.62 -16.22
CA GLN A 166 -1.30 -8.36 -16.15
C GLN A 166 -2.32 -7.66 -15.23
N PHE A 167 -1.87 -7.09 -14.11
CA PHE A 167 -2.71 -6.24 -13.28
C PHE A 167 -3.27 -5.06 -14.07
N ILE A 168 -2.45 -4.39 -14.89
CA ILE A 168 -2.91 -3.27 -15.72
C ILE A 168 -3.89 -3.74 -16.79
N GLN A 169 -3.62 -4.88 -17.43
CA GLN A 169 -4.52 -5.48 -18.42
C GLN A 169 -5.89 -5.87 -17.81
N GLU A 170 -5.90 -6.51 -16.64
CA GLU A 170 -7.13 -6.87 -15.93
C GLU A 170 -7.88 -5.62 -15.45
N SER A 171 -7.17 -4.60 -14.97
CA SER A 171 -7.76 -3.31 -14.63
C SER A 171 -8.46 -2.67 -15.84
N TYR A 172 -7.82 -2.72 -17.02
CA TYR A 172 -8.45 -2.24 -18.25
C TYR A 172 -9.70 -3.03 -18.62
N ARG A 173 -9.67 -4.36 -18.50
CA ARG A 173 -10.78 -5.23 -18.82
C ARG A 173 -12.02 -4.94 -17.96
N VAL A 174 -11.84 -4.81 -16.64
CA VAL A 174 -12.97 -4.65 -15.70
C VAL A 174 -13.51 -3.24 -15.61
N LEU A 175 -12.71 -2.22 -15.93
CA LEU A 175 -13.15 -0.83 -15.93
C LEU A 175 -14.15 -0.55 -17.05
N GLU A 176 -15.17 0.24 -16.73
CA GLU A 176 -16.09 0.85 -17.70
C GLU A 176 -15.32 1.82 -18.61
N ARG A 177 -15.93 2.20 -19.73
CA ARG A 177 -15.40 3.26 -20.59
C ARG A 177 -15.23 4.54 -19.77
N SER A 178 -14.07 5.17 -19.90
CA SER A 178 -13.70 6.35 -19.10
C SER A 178 -13.48 6.09 -17.61
N GLY A 179 -13.51 4.86 -17.15
CA GLY A 179 -13.12 4.48 -15.78
C GLY A 179 -11.66 4.79 -15.48
N LEU A 180 -11.32 4.88 -14.20
CA LEU A 180 -9.96 5.25 -13.76
C LEU A 180 -9.28 4.07 -13.08
N VAL A 181 -8.01 3.83 -13.45
CA VAL A 181 -7.06 3.10 -12.61
C VAL A 181 -6.22 4.10 -11.83
N VAL A 182 -6.09 3.88 -10.52
CA VAL A 182 -5.32 4.76 -9.63
C VAL A 182 -4.40 3.93 -8.76
N ILE A 183 -3.13 4.31 -8.73
CA ILE A 183 -2.08 3.52 -8.10
C ILE A 183 -1.28 4.41 -7.15
N ALA A 184 -1.07 3.96 -5.92
CA ALA A 184 -0.13 4.56 -4.98
C ALA A 184 0.97 3.56 -4.67
N MET A 185 2.23 3.89 -4.97
CA MET A 185 3.33 2.96 -4.80
C MET A 185 4.71 3.63 -4.79
N PRO A 186 5.72 2.99 -4.14
CA PRO A 186 7.12 3.36 -4.33
C PRO A 186 7.62 3.06 -5.74
N VAL A 187 8.48 3.94 -6.28
CA VAL A 187 9.13 3.75 -7.58
C VAL A 187 10.60 4.14 -7.54
N ILE A 188 11.40 3.56 -8.42
CA ILE A 188 12.77 4.02 -8.71
C ILE A 188 12.71 5.11 -9.77
N THR A 189 13.28 6.27 -9.47
CA THR A 189 13.27 7.46 -10.34
C THR A 189 14.56 7.64 -11.13
N LYS A 190 15.72 7.29 -10.57
CA LYS A 190 17.01 7.39 -11.27
C LYS A 190 17.46 6.04 -11.81
N SER A 191 18.02 6.03 -13.02
CA SER A 191 18.59 4.83 -13.64
C SER A 191 19.82 4.35 -12.88
N SER A 192 19.97 3.02 -12.79
CA SER A 192 21.03 2.33 -12.07
C SER A 192 22.46 2.58 -12.58
N ASN A 193 22.64 3.23 -13.73
CA ASN A 193 23.97 3.50 -14.29
C ASN A 193 24.78 4.51 -13.44
N SER A 194 24.14 5.21 -12.49
CA SER A 194 24.80 6.11 -11.52
C SER A 194 24.85 5.55 -10.09
N LEU A 195 24.34 4.33 -9.87
CA LEU A 195 24.31 3.73 -8.54
C LEU A 195 25.64 3.02 -8.27
N SER A 196 26.36 3.47 -7.26
CA SER A 196 27.51 2.72 -6.73
C SER A 196 27.07 1.36 -6.18
N LEU A 197 27.90 0.32 -6.31
CA LEU A 197 27.66 -1.02 -5.77
C LEU A 197 27.13 -1.03 -4.32
N PRO A 198 27.62 -0.17 -3.39
CA PRO A 198 27.08 -0.06 -2.05
C PRO A 198 25.62 0.36 -1.96
N LEU A 199 25.14 1.15 -2.90
CA LEU A 199 23.72 1.57 -2.93
C LEU A 199 22.81 0.47 -3.45
N PHE A 200 23.28 -0.37 -4.40
CA PHE A 200 22.57 -1.58 -4.84
C PHE A 200 22.38 -2.57 -3.69
N VAL A 201 23.42 -2.79 -2.87
CA VAL A 201 23.33 -3.62 -1.66
C VAL A 201 22.39 -3.00 -0.63
N LYS A 202 22.40 -1.67 -0.48
CA LYS A 202 21.50 -0.95 0.41
C LYS A 202 20.04 -1.04 -0.06
N LEU A 203 19.77 -0.90 -1.35
CA LEU A 203 18.43 -1.13 -1.92
C LEU A 203 18.01 -2.60 -1.78
N GLY A 204 18.94 -3.55 -1.79
CA GLY A 204 18.67 -4.96 -1.49
C GLY A 204 18.15 -5.18 -0.06
N ILE A 205 18.60 -4.41 0.92
CA ILE A 205 18.04 -4.45 2.29
C ILE A 205 16.61 -3.86 2.32
N LEU A 206 16.31 -2.85 1.53
CA LEU A 206 14.93 -2.38 1.32
C LEU A 206 14.03 -3.47 0.73
N SER A 207 14.58 -4.29 -0.17
CA SER A 207 13.88 -5.47 -0.70
C SER A 207 13.53 -6.49 0.37
N LEU A 208 14.38 -6.64 1.39
CA LEU A 208 14.16 -7.56 2.52
C LEU A 208 12.98 -7.12 3.41
N THR A 209 12.70 -5.83 3.49
CA THR A 209 11.61 -5.31 4.32
C THR A 209 10.30 -5.19 3.57
N TRP A 210 10.33 -5.17 2.23
CA TRP A 210 9.14 -4.84 1.44
C TRP A 210 8.69 -5.96 0.50
N ALA A 211 9.50 -7.02 0.31
CA ALA A 211 9.23 -8.12 -0.63
C ALA A 211 8.63 -7.65 -1.97
N SER A 212 8.98 -6.43 -2.41
CA SER A 212 8.38 -5.75 -3.54
C SER A 212 9.28 -5.79 -4.76
N GLU A 213 8.67 -5.76 -5.94
CA GLU A 213 9.38 -5.44 -7.16
C GLU A 213 9.72 -3.94 -7.15
N HIS A 214 10.99 -3.61 -7.42
CA HIS A 214 11.41 -2.21 -7.51
C HIS A 214 11.14 -1.69 -8.92
N HIS A 215 9.88 -1.32 -9.17
CA HIS A 215 9.50 -0.82 -10.49
C HIS A 215 10.14 0.53 -10.78
N LYS A 216 10.76 0.64 -11.97
CA LYS A 216 11.20 1.93 -12.51
C LYS A 216 9.97 2.75 -12.90
N LEU A 217 9.96 4.04 -12.60
CA LEU A 217 8.87 4.95 -12.96
C LEU A 217 8.51 4.87 -14.46
N GLU A 218 9.52 4.84 -15.32
CA GLU A 218 9.29 4.77 -16.77
C GLU A 218 8.66 3.44 -17.22
N TYR A 219 8.98 2.33 -16.54
CA TYR A 219 8.32 1.05 -16.78
C TYR A 219 6.82 1.12 -16.39
N VAL A 220 6.50 1.70 -15.22
CA VAL A 220 5.11 1.87 -14.79
C VAL A 220 4.35 2.72 -15.79
N LYS A 221 4.89 3.88 -16.18
CA LYS A 221 4.27 4.80 -17.14
C LYS A 221 4.07 4.16 -18.52
N SER A 222 5.08 3.46 -19.02
CA SER A 222 5.00 2.79 -20.33
C SER A 222 3.97 1.66 -20.31
N THR A 223 3.96 0.82 -19.26
CA THR A 223 3.00 -0.29 -19.12
C THR A 223 1.57 0.23 -19.09
N VAL A 224 1.29 1.28 -18.31
CA VAL A 224 -0.04 1.89 -18.23
C VAL A 224 -0.48 2.40 -19.63
N LYS A 225 0.40 3.10 -20.36
CA LYS A 225 0.09 3.63 -21.69
C LYS A 225 -0.11 2.53 -22.74
N THR A 226 0.76 1.52 -22.76
CA THR A 226 0.69 0.44 -23.77
C THR A 226 -0.55 -0.45 -23.62
N HIS A 227 -1.19 -0.46 -22.43
CA HIS A 227 -2.42 -1.19 -22.20
C HIS A 227 -3.69 -0.33 -22.32
N GLY A 228 -3.64 0.78 -23.08
CA GLY A 228 -4.82 1.55 -23.45
C GLY A 228 -5.27 2.61 -22.45
N PHE A 229 -4.43 2.95 -21.48
CA PHE A 229 -4.74 4.03 -20.54
C PHE A 229 -4.08 5.35 -20.94
N GLN A 230 -4.82 6.44 -20.78
CA GLN A 230 -4.28 7.79 -20.81
C GLN A 230 -3.92 8.24 -19.39
N ILE A 231 -2.64 8.43 -19.09
CA ILE A 231 -2.21 9.01 -17.80
C ILE A 231 -2.77 10.43 -17.72
N LYS A 232 -3.48 10.72 -16.64
CA LYS A 232 -4.09 12.01 -16.37
C LYS A 232 -3.27 12.84 -15.42
N ASP A 233 -2.68 12.17 -14.43
CA ASP A 233 -1.93 12.86 -13.38
C ASP A 233 -0.91 11.94 -12.73
N ILE A 234 0.19 12.49 -12.23
CA ILE A 234 1.18 11.82 -11.40
C ILE A 234 1.67 12.82 -10.36
N GLU A 235 1.36 12.54 -9.08
CA GLU A 235 1.91 13.30 -7.96
C GLU A 235 3.12 12.56 -7.35
N TYR A 236 4.13 13.32 -6.96
CA TYR A 236 5.36 12.83 -6.35
C TYR A 236 5.38 13.30 -4.89
N ILE A 237 5.18 12.40 -3.96
CA ILE A 237 4.97 12.73 -2.54
C ILE A 237 6.03 12.11 -1.61
N GLY A 238 7.10 11.52 -2.16
CA GLY A 238 8.10 10.80 -1.37
C GLY A 238 8.77 11.63 -0.27
N SER A 239 8.90 12.95 -0.46
CA SER A 239 9.41 13.88 0.56
C SER A 239 8.53 13.92 1.82
N ASN A 240 7.22 13.78 1.66
CA ASN A 240 6.23 13.77 2.73
C ASN A 240 5.96 12.37 3.29
N VAL A 241 6.62 11.35 2.75
CA VAL A 241 6.42 9.94 3.15
C VAL A 241 7.64 9.40 3.91
N TYR A 242 8.77 9.28 3.24
CA TYR A 242 9.90 8.50 3.77
C TYR A 242 10.69 9.20 4.86
N GLY A 243 11.02 10.46 4.63
CA GLY A 243 11.81 11.26 5.57
C GLY A 243 11.12 11.41 6.93
N PRO A 244 9.89 11.91 6.96
CA PRO A 244 9.15 12.12 8.20
C PRO A 244 8.86 10.81 8.96
N LEU A 245 8.48 9.73 8.27
CA LEU A 245 8.29 8.42 8.90
C LEU A 245 9.56 7.92 9.59
N ALA A 246 10.72 8.05 8.90
CA ALA A 246 12.01 7.67 9.48
C ALA A 246 12.36 8.55 10.70
N ASN A 247 12.11 9.86 10.64
CA ASN A 247 12.34 10.77 11.76
C ASN A 247 11.49 10.38 12.97
N TYR A 248 10.18 10.13 12.76
CA TYR A 248 9.30 9.67 13.83
C TYR A 248 9.83 8.40 14.49
N TYR A 249 10.25 7.41 13.68
CA TYR A 249 10.81 6.17 14.23
C TYR A 249 12.09 6.41 15.04
N ILE A 250 13.00 7.26 14.55
CA ILE A 250 14.25 7.62 15.24
C ILE A 250 13.95 8.23 16.61
N GLU A 251 13.06 9.22 16.67
CA GLU A 251 12.67 9.94 17.89
C GLU A 251 11.99 9.02 18.90
N ASN A 252 11.19 8.07 18.44
CA ASN A 252 10.44 7.14 19.29
C ASN A 252 11.09 5.75 19.43
N ARG A 253 12.33 5.57 18.93
CA ARG A 253 12.95 4.26 18.79
C ARG A 253 13.07 3.49 20.09
N GLN A 254 13.42 4.16 21.19
CA GLN A 254 13.58 3.49 22.48
C GLN A 254 12.29 2.79 22.90
N LYS A 255 11.16 3.49 22.79
CA LYS A 255 9.82 2.96 23.12
C LYS A 255 9.41 1.87 22.15
N LEU A 256 9.48 2.14 20.84
CA LEU A 256 9.05 1.18 19.80
C LEU A 256 9.91 -0.10 19.84
N ARG A 257 11.23 0.04 19.98
CA ARG A 257 12.13 -1.09 20.13
C ARG A 257 11.79 -1.96 21.32
N SER A 258 11.48 -1.35 22.47
CA SER A 258 11.13 -2.11 23.68
C SER A 258 9.86 -2.97 23.50
N ILE A 259 8.90 -2.51 22.69
CA ILE A 259 7.70 -3.26 22.33
C ILE A 259 8.04 -4.35 21.30
N ILE A 260 8.73 -3.98 20.25
CA ILE A 260 9.05 -4.91 19.14
C ILE A 260 9.83 -6.13 19.64
N ILE A 261 10.87 -5.93 20.46
CA ILE A 261 11.72 -7.05 20.92
C ILE A 261 11.06 -8.01 21.90
N ARG A 262 9.84 -7.71 22.39
CA ARG A 262 9.03 -8.64 23.19
C ARG A 262 8.35 -9.68 22.31
N GLU A 263 7.96 -9.30 21.10
CA GLU A 263 7.21 -10.15 20.18
C GLU A 263 8.06 -10.67 19.01
N TYR A 264 9.13 -9.95 18.67
CA TYR A 264 9.97 -10.23 17.52
C TYR A 264 11.46 -10.32 17.89
N PRO A 265 12.26 -11.12 17.17
CA PRO A 265 13.72 -11.16 17.34
C PRO A 265 14.38 -9.78 17.16
N LYS A 266 15.35 -9.46 17.99
CA LYS A 266 16.05 -8.15 18.01
C LYS A 266 16.60 -7.71 16.65
N PHE A 267 17.03 -8.67 15.82
CA PHE A 267 17.58 -8.35 14.50
C PHE A 267 16.52 -7.78 13.54
N LEU A 268 15.23 -8.15 13.66
CA LEU A 268 14.15 -7.59 12.83
C LEU A 268 13.97 -6.10 13.10
N GLU A 269 14.02 -5.66 14.35
CA GLU A 269 14.02 -4.23 14.68
C GLU A 269 15.23 -3.51 14.05
N THR A 270 16.40 -4.14 14.11
CA THR A 270 17.62 -3.55 13.53
C THR A 270 17.52 -3.43 12.01
N ILE A 271 16.94 -4.42 11.32
CA ILE A 271 16.67 -4.38 9.88
C ILE A 271 15.67 -3.27 9.58
N LEU A 272 14.55 -3.21 10.29
CA LEU A 272 13.53 -2.16 10.14
C LEU A 272 14.15 -0.76 10.28
N TYR A 273 14.88 -0.52 11.37
CA TYR A 273 15.54 0.77 11.60
C TYR A 273 16.49 1.16 10.46
N LYS A 274 17.36 0.23 10.05
CA LYS A 274 18.29 0.47 8.93
C LYS A 274 17.56 0.75 7.62
N SER A 275 16.45 0.04 7.37
CA SER A 275 15.62 0.25 6.17
C SER A 275 14.99 1.63 6.14
N LEU A 276 14.45 2.11 7.26
CA LEU A 276 13.88 3.45 7.36
C LEU A 276 14.94 4.54 7.08
N LEU A 277 16.15 4.40 7.64
CA LEU A 277 17.26 5.31 7.36
C LEU A 277 17.65 5.34 5.88
N GLN A 278 17.67 4.17 5.25
CA GLN A 278 18.04 4.04 3.83
C GLN A 278 16.96 4.60 2.90
N MET A 279 15.67 4.40 3.23
CA MET A 279 14.57 5.01 2.50
C MET A 279 14.65 6.53 2.54
N LYS A 280 14.85 7.09 3.74
CA LYS A 280 15.05 8.53 3.92
C LYS A 280 16.20 9.04 3.04
N ALA A 281 17.36 8.39 3.09
CA ALA A 281 18.52 8.78 2.29
C ALA A 281 18.26 8.62 0.78
N ALA A 282 17.67 7.51 0.34
CA ALA A 282 17.38 7.24 -1.06
C ALA A 282 16.37 8.25 -1.64
N SER A 283 15.33 8.59 -0.88
CA SER A 283 14.36 9.62 -1.25
C SER A 283 15.00 11.01 -1.31
N HIS A 284 15.78 11.40 -0.31
CA HIS A 284 16.47 12.68 -0.28
C HIS A 284 17.42 12.87 -1.49
N HIS A 285 18.07 11.80 -1.94
CA HIS A 285 18.93 11.83 -3.13
C HIS A 285 18.16 11.63 -4.45
N GLY A 286 16.84 11.49 -4.40
CA GLY A 286 15.97 11.30 -5.56
C GLY A 286 16.21 9.98 -6.28
N PHE A 287 16.62 8.90 -5.60
CA PHE A 287 16.71 7.56 -6.17
C PHE A 287 15.39 6.81 -6.14
N ILE A 288 14.59 7.08 -5.11
CA ILE A 288 13.23 6.57 -4.98
C ILE A 288 12.27 7.73 -4.76
N ASP A 289 11.04 7.54 -5.22
CA ASP A 289 9.93 8.41 -4.89
C ASP A 289 8.70 7.58 -4.55
N TYR A 290 7.70 8.21 -3.98
CA TYR A 290 6.38 7.66 -3.79
C TYR A 290 5.43 8.40 -4.72
N ILE A 291 4.74 7.65 -5.59
CA ILE A 291 3.84 8.26 -6.57
C ILE A 291 2.39 7.94 -6.30
N LEU A 292 1.52 8.92 -6.61
CA LEU A 292 0.12 8.70 -6.92
C LEU A 292 -0.03 8.83 -8.42
N LEU A 293 -0.47 7.78 -9.11
CA LEU A 293 -0.68 7.77 -10.56
C LEU A 293 -2.16 7.56 -10.86
N LYS A 294 -2.75 8.44 -11.66
CA LYS A 294 -4.13 8.36 -12.13
C LYS A 294 -4.16 8.25 -13.64
N ALA A 295 -4.81 7.22 -14.17
CA ALA A 295 -4.95 7.02 -15.59
C ALA A 295 -6.38 6.60 -15.97
N LYS A 296 -6.84 7.08 -17.12
CA LYS A 296 -8.19 6.91 -17.64
C LYS A 296 -8.19 5.87 -18.76
N LYS A 297 -9.14 4.94 -18.72
CA LYS A 297 -9.42 4.02 -19.84
C LYS A 297 -9.95 4.80 -21.03
N THR A 298 -9.29 4.65 -22.18
CA THR A 298 -9.68 5.29 -23.46
C THR A 298 -10.68 4.48 -24.25
#